data_b2ce6782c9dbff1ea8f4a72c892a5800
#
_entry.id   b2ce6782c9dbff1ea8f4a72c892a5800
#
_cell.length_a   1.000
_cell.length_b   1.000
_cell.length_c   1.000
_cell.angle_alpha   90.00
_cell.angle_beta   90.00
_cell.angle_gamma   90.00
#
_symmetry.space_group_name_H-M   'P 1'
#
loop_
_entity.id
_entity.type
_entity.pdbx_description
1 polymer ?
#
loop_
_entity_poly.entity_id
_entity_poly.type
_entity_poly.pdbx_seq_one_letter_code
_entity_poly.pdbx_strand_id
1 'polypeptide(L)'
;MQANKAAEVKPNLIIAGASAYARDIDFKRFREIADSVGAMLLADISHPAGLIAKGILNDPLPHCHIVTTTTHKTLRGPRGGIIMMGKDFENPFGEKTPTGKVKMMSTLLNSSVFPGMQGGPLEHIIGAKAVAFKEALSDEFL
;
A
#
# COMPACT_ATOMS: atom_id res chain seq x y z
N MET A 1 -13.95 -6.20 -18.06
CA MET A 1 -14.98 -6.25 -17.00
C MET A 1 -14.77 -5.16 -15.94
N GLN A 2 -13.61 -5.05 -15.30
CA GLN A 2 -13.32 -4.06 -14.26
C GLN A 2 -13.39 -2.61 -14.76
N ALA A 3 -12.84 -2.30 -15.95
CA ALA A 3 -12.89 -0.96 -16.53
C ALA A 3 -14.34 -0.47 -16.76
N ASN A 4 -15.21 -1.33 -17.29
CA ASN A 4 -16.63 -0.99 -17.51
C ASN A 4 -17.34 -0.72 -16.18
N LYS A 5 -17.04 -1.53 -15.14
CA LYS A 5 -17.62 -1.32 -13.81
C LYS A 5 -17.12 -0.04 -13.15
N ALA A 6 -15.84 0.28 -13.28
CA ALA A 6 -15.29 1.54 -12.78
C ALA A 6 -15.93 2.77 -13.48
N ALA A 7 -16.12 2.71 -14.80
CA ALA A 7 -16.76 3.78 -15.56
C ALA A 7 -18.26 3.99 -15.17
N GLU A 8 -18.94 2.89 -14.83
CA GLU A 8 -20.34 2.91 -14.37
C GLU A 8 -20.45 3.50 -12.95
N VAL A 9 -19.61 3.03 -12.01
CA VAL A 9 -19.74 3.35 -10.57
C VAL A 9 -19.00 4.63 -10.20
N LYS A 10 -17.94 5.01 -10.94
CA LYS A 10 -17.06 6.17 -10.68
C LYS A 10 -16.60 6.21 -9.20
N PRO A 11 -15.90 5.21 -8.70
CA PRO A 11 -15.48 5.15 -7.32
C PRO A 11 -14.41 6.22 -7.02
N ASN A 12 -14.31 6.68 -5.78
CA ASN A 12 -13.21 7.53 -5.32
C ASN A 12 -11.92 6.73 -5.05
N LEU A 13 -12.05 5.44 -4.76
CA LEU A 13 -10.94 4.53 -4.46
C LEU A 13 -11.19 3.17 -5.09
N ILE A 14 -10.18 2.65 -5.78
CA ILE A 14 -10.13 1.26 -6.23
C ILE A 14 -9.12 0.51 -5.36
N ILE A 15 -9.54 -0.64 -4.83
CA ILE A 15 -8.66 -1.53 -4.06
C ILE A 15 -8.33 -2.75 -4.91
N ALA A 16 -7.03 -2.97 -5.16
CA ALA A 16 -6.50 -4.14 -5.83
C ALA A 16 -5.80 -5.04 -4.81
N GLY A 17 -6.23 -6.28 -4.70
CA GLY A 17 -5.65 -7.23 -3.76
C GLY A 17 -6.48 -8.49 -3.65
N ALA A 18 -5.88 -9.56 -3.16
CA ALA A 18 -6.53 -10.84 -2.96
C ALA A 18 -5.80 -11.69 -1.94
N SER A 19 -6.54 -12.60 -1.29
CA SER A 19 -5.97 -13.59 -0.37
C SER A 19 -5.63 -14.90 -1.07
N ALA A 20 -6.45 -15.32 -2.03
CA ALA A 20 -6.32 -16.62 -2.70
C ALA A 20 -6.54 -16.44 -4.21
N TYR A 21 -5.60 -15.77 -4.86
CA TYR A 21 -5.63 -15.53 -6.30
C TYR A 21 -4.40 -16.15 -6.94
N ALA A 22 -4.61 -17.12 -7.82
CA ALA A 22 -3.56 -17.94 -8.40
C ALA A 22 -2.77 -17.26 -9.55
N ARG A 23 -3.15 -16.04 -9.92
CA ARG A 23 -2.48 -15.27 -10.98
C ARG A 23 -1.89 -13.99 -10.40
N ASP A 24 -0.94 -13.42 -11.14
CA ASP A 24 -0.40 -12.09 -10.81
C ASP A 24 -1.40 -10.97 -11.10
N ILE A 25 -1.26 -9.86 -10.42
CA ILE A 25 -2.11 -8.66 -10.59
C ILE A 25 -1.37 -7.66 -11.47
N ASP A 26 -2.01 -7.20 -12.53
CA ASP A 26 -1.50 -6.12 -13.37
C ASP A 26 -1.84 -4.75 -12.75
N PHE A 27 -0.98 -4.28 -11.84
CA PHE A 27 -1.16 -2.99 -11.16
C PHE A 27 -1.09 -1.81 -12.12
N LYS A 28 -0.32 -1.91 -13.21
CA LYS A 28 -0.27 -0.89 -14.25
C LYS A 28 -1.64 -0.72 -14.91
N ARG A 29 -2.28 -1.83 -15.26
CA ARG A 29 -3.62 -1.80 -15.85
C ARG A 29 -4.66 -1.27 -14.87
N PHE A 30 -4.56 -1.64 -13.58
CA PHE A 30 -5.42 -1.07 -12.54
C PHE A 30 -5.23 0.44 -12.41
N ARG A 31 -3.99 0.94 -12.53
CA ARG A 31 -3.71 2.38 -12.50
C ARG A 31 -4.35 3.11 -13.68
N GLU A 32 -4.25 2.60 -14.89
CA GLU A 32 -4.91 3.18 -16.07
C GLU A 32 -6.43 3.26 -15.88
N ILE A 33 -7.04 2.23 -15.28
CA ILE A 33 -8.48 2.23 -14.98
C ILE A 33 -8.81 3.28 -13.91
N ALA A 34 -8.03 3.35 -12.84
CA ALA A 34 -8.24 4.34 -11.77
C ALA A 34 -8.15 5.77 -12.31
N ASP A 35 -7.11 6.07 -13.08
CA ASP A 35 -6.90 7.39 -13.69
C ASP A 35 -8.06 7.76 -14.64
N SER A 36 -8.60 6.80 -15.40
CA SER A 36 -9.70 7.03 -16.34
C SER A 36 -11.00 7.50 -15.67
N VAL A 37 -11.16 7.26 -14.37
CA VAL A 37 -12.34 7.65 -13.59
C VAL A 37 -12.04 8.64 -12.46
N GLY A 38 -10.77 9.08 -12.35
CA GLY A 38 -10.31 10.00 -11.30
C GLY A 38 -10.25 9.37 -9.91
N ALA A 39 -10.11 8.04 -9.84
CA ALA A 39 -10.03 7.31 -8.58
C ALA A 39 -8.59 7.18 -8.07
N MET A 40 -8.41 7.14 -6.75
CA MET A 40 -7.16 6.63 -6.17
C MET A 40 -7.09 5.10 -6.33
N LEU A 41 -5.86 4.58 -6.40
CA LEU A 41 -5.58 3.15 -6.40
C LEU A 41 -4.81 2.77 -5.14
N LEU A 42 -5.36 1.83 -4.37
CA LEU A 42 -4.70 1.18 -3.25
C LEU A 42 -4.45 -0.29 -3.60
N ALA A 43 -3.24 -0.77 -3.37
CA ALA A 43 -2.94 -2.21 -3.44
C ALA A 43 -2.79 -2.78 -2.03
N ASP A 44 -3.55 -3.82 -1.69
CA ASP A 44 -3.28 -4.64 -0.51
C ASP A 44 -2.57 -5.93 -0.94
N ILE A 45 -1.29 -6.01 -0.58
CA ILE A 45 -0.42 -7.12 -0.95
C ILE A 45 -0.09 -8.03 0.24
N SER A 46 -0.92 -8.04 1.26
CA SER A 46 -0.67 -8.76 2.52
C SER A 46 -0.31 -10.23 2.33
N HIS A 47 -0.91 -10.92 1.37
CA HIS A 47 -0.60 -12.33 1.10
C HIS A 47 0.66 -12.53 0.26
N PRO A 48 0.83 -11.85 -0.91
CA PRO A 48 1.96 -12.10 -1.81
C PRO A 48 3.21 -11.26 -1.50
N ALA A 49 3.24 -10.45 -0.43
CA ALA A 49 4.28 -9.45 -0.20
C ALA A 49 5.72 -10.02 -0.22
N GLY A 50 5.94 -11.22 0.31
CA GLY A 50 7.25 -11.88 0.26
C GLY A 50 7.69 -12.22 -1.17
N LEU A 51 6.77 -12.67 -2.02
CA LEU A 51 7.04 -12.97 -3.44
C LEU A 51 7.31 -11.68 -4.25
N ILE A 52 6.56 -10.62 -3.94
CA ILE A 52 6.78 -9.30 -4.55
C ILE A 52 8.15 -8.74 -4.14
N ALA A 53 8.53 -8.84 -2.85
CA ALA A 53 9.84 -8.40 -2.36
C ALA A 53 11.02 -9.09 -3.06
N LYS A 54 10.83 -10.32 -3.54
CA LYS A 54 11.82 -11.07 -4.34
C LYS A 54 11.68 -10.87 -5.85
N GLY A 55 10.79 -10.01 -6.31
CA GLY A 55 10.60 -9.73 -7.74
C GLY A 55 9.96 -10.87 -8.53
N ILE A 56 9.31 -11.83 -7.87
CA ILE A 56 8.61 -12.95 -8.51
C ILE A 56 7.25 -12.50 -9.04
N LEU A 57 6.61 -11.57 -8.36
CA LEU A 57 5.34 -10.97 -8.75
C LEU A 57 5.49 -9.47 -9.00
N ASN A 58 4.55 -8.88 -9.72
CA ASN A 58 4.54 -7.46 -10.07
C ASN A 58 4.60 -6.55 -8.84
N ASP A 59 5.47 -5.54 -8.89
CA ASP A 59 5.59 -4.52 -7.85
C ASP A 59 4.46 -3.47 -8.00
N PRO A 60 3.63 -3.25 -6.98
CA PRO A 60 2.60 -2.21 -6.98
C PRO A 60 3.13 -0.79 -6.80
N LEU A 61 4.29 -0.62 -6.14
CA LEU A 61 4.80 0.70 -5.73
C LEU A 61 4.93 1.73 -6.86
N PRO A 62 5.38 1.37 -8.08
CA PRO A 62 5.44 2.32 -9.19
C PRO A 62 4.08 2.75 -9.73
N HIS A 63 3.02 1.99 -9.44
CA HIS A 63 1.72 2.15 -10.07
C HIS A 63 0.63 2.61 -9.10
N CYS A 64 0.69 2.19 -7.84
CA CYS A 64 -0.36 2.47 -6.86
C CYS A 64 -0.09 3.76 -6.08
N HIS A 65 -1.15 4.47 -5.69
CA HIS A 65 -1.05 5.65 -4.85
C HIS A 65 -0.65 5.26 -3.43
N ILE A 66 -1.24 4.18 -2.92
CA ILE A 66 -0.99 3.64 -1.59
C ILE A 66 -0.85 2.12 -1.72
N VAL A 67 0.06 1.55 -0.95
CA VAL A 67 0.24 0.10 -0.84
C VAL A 67 0.19 -0.28 0.64
N THR A 68 -0.63 -1.26 0.97
CA THR A 68 -0.70 -1.82 2.33
C THR A 68 -0.25 -3.27 2.33
N THR A 69 0.36 -3.69 3.43
CA THR A 69 0.69 -5.10 3.66
C THR A 69 0.72 -5.42 5.14
N THR A 70 0.49 -6.69 5.47
CA THR A 70 0.88 -7.26 6.75
C THR A 70 2.32 -7.75 6.68
N THR A 71 2.96 -7.85 7.85
CA THR A 71 4.36 -8.32 7.96
C THR A 71 4.50 -9.78 8.35
N HIS A 72 3.40 -10.44 8.74
CA HIS A 72 3.38 -11.77 9.36
C HIS A 72 2.82 -12.89 8.46
N LYS A 73 2.82 -12.70 7.14
CA LYS A 73 2.43 -13.72 6.15
C LYS A 73 3.67 -14.17 5.38
N THR A 74 3.68 -14.04 4.06
CA THR A 74 4.84 -14.45 3.24
C THR A 74 6.12 -13.66 3.54
N LEU A 75 6.04 -12.48 4.17
CA LEU A 75 7.21 -11.75 4.68
C LEU A 75 7.85 -12.40 5.92
N ARG A 76 7.20 -13.37 6.56
CA ARG A 76 7.69 -14.12 7.73
C ARG A 76 8.11 -13.26 8.93
N GLY A 77 7.58 -12.05 9.04
CA GLY A 77 7.88 -11.10 10.10
C GLY A 77 6.92 -11.15 11.29
N PRO A 78 7.08 -10.24 12.24
CA PRO A 78 6.19 -10.12 13.39
C PRO A 78 4.80 -9.66 12.95
N ARG A 79 3.80 -9.90 13.80
CA ARG A 79 2.43 -9.43 13.55
C ARG A 79 2.39 -7.90 13.52
N GLY A 80 1.92 -7.36 12.41
CA GLY A 80 1.83 -5.92 12.18
C GLY A 80 1.49 -5.60 10.73
N GLY A 81 1.42 -4.32 10.42
CA GLY A 81 1.17 -3.79 9.07
C GLY A 81 2.14 -2.70 8.69
N ILE A 82 2.17 -2.38 7.40
CA ILE A 82 2.89 -1.25 6.81
C ILE A 82 1.97 -0.56 5.82
N ILE A 83 2.10 0.76 5.74
CA ILE A 83 1.53 1.59 4.67
C ILE A 83 2.71 2.20 3.91
N MET A 84 2.71 2.07 2.60
CA MET A 84 3.79 2.52 1.73
C MET A 84 3.24 3.37 0.59
N MET A 85 4.09 4.23 0.06
CA MET A 85 3.87 4.99 -1.18
C MET A 85 5.17 5.02 -1.98
N GLY A 86 5.09 4.80 -3.29
CA GLY A 86 6.24 4.95 -4.18
C GLY A 86 6.64 6.41 -4.36
N LYS A 87 5.66 7.32 -4.32
CA LYS A 87 5.83 8.79 -4.41
C LYS A 87 4.78 9.48 -3.55
N ASP A 88 5.20 10.50 -2.80
CA ASP A 88 4.28 11.35 -2.07
C ASP A 88 3.59 12.37 -2.99
N PHE A 89 2.38 12.78 -2.66
CA PHE A 89 1.56 13.69 -3.46
C PHE A 89 0.65 14.56 -2.57
N GLU A 90 0.18 15.66 -3.11
CA GLU A 90 -0.82 16.49 -2.44
C GLU A 90 -2.12 15.72 -2.25
N ASN A 91 -2.70 15.80 -1.05
CA ASN A 91 -3.94 15.07 -0.78
C ASN A 91 -5.10 15.55 -1.67
N PRO A 92 -5.91 14.63 -2.22
CA PRO A 92 -7.02 14.99 -3.10
C PRO A 92 -8.27 15.51 -2.35
N PHE A 93 -8.22 15.54 -1.00
CA PHE A 93 -9.35 15.92 -0.16
C PHE A 93 -9.40 17.43 0.14
N GLY A 94 -8.39 18.18 -0.31
CA GLY A 94 -8.31 19.63 -0.07
C GLY A 94 -7.91 20.00 1.36
N GLU A 95 -7.43 19.04 2.16
CA GLU A 95 -6.95 19.28 3.52
C GLU A 95 -5.72 20.22 3.51
N LYS A 96 -5.77 21.27 4.33
CA LYS A 96 -4.74 22.30 4.38
C LYS A 96 -4.08 22.41 5.76
N THR A 97 -2.87 22.92 5.76
CA THR A 97 -2.18 23.36 6.97
C THR A 97 -2.82 24.66 7.52
N PRO A 98 -2.55 25.06 8.78
CA PRO A 98 -3.01 26.34 9.31
C PRO A 98 -2.56 27.55 8.48
N THR A 99 -1.46 27.41 7.73
CA THR A 99 -0.92 28.44 6.82
C THR A 99 -1.56 28.41 5.42
N GLY A 100 -2.57 27.57 5.18
CA GLY A 100 -3.30 27.46 3.91
C GLY A 100 -2.66 26.58 2.84
N LYS A 101 -1.49 25.97 3.08
CA LYS A 101 -0.82 25.07 2.13
C LYS A 101 -1.51 23.70 2.13
N VAL A 102 -1.71 23.09 0.96
CA VAL A 102 -2.24 21.72 0.85
C VAL A 102 -1.29 20.74 1.54
N LYS A 103 -1.85 19.86 2.37
CA LYS A 103 -1.07 18.82 3.06
C LYS A 103 -0.69 17.70 2.07
N MET A 104 0.49 17.14 2.24
CA MET A 104 0.89 15.92 1.53
C MET A 104 0.11 14.72 2.04
N MET A 105 -0.09 13.70 1.20
CA MET A 105 -0.81 12.49 1.56
C MET A 105 -0.13 11.73 2.71
N SER A 106 1.21 11.70 2.73
CA SER A 106 1.98 11.13 3.85
C SER A 106 1.65 11.77 5.20
N THR A 107 1.43 13.08 5.23
CA THR A 107 1.05 13.81 6.45
C THR A 107 -0.32 13.34 6.96
N LEU A 108 -1.29 13.12 6.06
CA LEU A 108 -2.61 12.63 6.44
C LEU A 108 -2.54 11.18 6.94
N LEU A 109 -1.81 10.31 6.23
CA LEU A 109 -1.63 8.92 6.64
C LEU A 109 -0.96 8.83 8.01
N ASN A 110 0.12 9.58 8.22
CA ASN A 110 0.82 9.60 9.51
C ASN A 110 -0.08 10.05 10.65
N SER A 111 -0.84 11.14 10.48
CA SER A 111 -1.75 11.63 11.51
C SER A 111 -2.95 10.71 11.75
N SER A 112 -3.39 9.99 10.73
CA SER A 112 -4.48 9.00 10.85
C SER A 112 -4.01 7.75 11.59
N VAL A 113 -2.75 7.33 11.40
CA VAL A 113 -2.15 6.22 12.14
C VAL A 113 -1.86 6.65 13.58
N PHE A 114 -1.13 7.75 13.76
CA PHE A 114 -0.77 8.25 15.08
C PHE A 114 -0.92 9.80 15.11
N PRO A 115 -1.72 10.34 16.05
CA PRO A 115 -2.45 9.65 17.14
C PRO A 115 -3.86 9.17 16.76
N GLY A 116 -4.23 9.17 15.47
CA GLY A 116 -5.62 8.93 15.06
C GLY A 116 -6.17 7.56 15.48
N MET A 117 -5.44 6.49 15.25
CA MET A 117 -5.88 5.13 15.54
C MET A 117 -4.95 4.36 16.49
N GLN A 118 -3.65 4.69 16.53
CA GLN A 118 -2.64 4.00 17.31
C GLN A 118 -2.17 4.89 18.46
N GLY A 119 -1.68 4.25 19.54
CA GLY A 119 -0.96 4.90 20.63
C GLY A 119 0.56 4.75 20.45
N GLY A 120 1.28 4.69 21.58
CA GLY A 120 2.73 4.49 21.57
C GLY A 120 3.14 3.22 20.82
N PRO A 121 4.18 3.27 19.99
CA PRO A 121 4.60 2.15 19.17
C PRO A 121 5.18 1.01 20.02
N LEU A 122 4.97 -0.23 19.56
CA LEU A 122 5.61 -1.41 20.12
C LEU A 122 7.02 -1.56 19.51
N GLU A 123 8.02 -0.98 20.15
CA GLU A 123 9.39 -0.88 19.60
C GLU A 123 10.04 -2.24 19.32
N HIS A 124 9.74 -3.27 20.15
CA HIS A 124 10.20 -4.64 19.88
C HIS A 124 9.63 -5.21 18.57
N ILE A 125 8.38 -4.86 18.21
CA ILE A 125 7.77 -5.22 16.92
C ILE A 125 8.46 -4.47 15.78
N ILE A 126 8.79 -3.19 15.95
CA ILE A 126 9.52 -2.41 14.96
C ILE A 126 10.90 -3.02 14.72
N GLY A 127 11.64 -3.35 15.79
CA GLY A 127 12.91 -4.04 15.69
C GLY A 127 12.83 -5.39 14.98
N ALA A 128 11.81 -6.19 15.32
CA ALA A 128 11.57 -7.47 14.64
C ALA A 128 11.22 -7.31 13.15
N LYS A 129 10.48 -6.25 12.75
CA LYS A 129 10.24 -5.93 11.34
C LYS A 129 11.56 -5.65 10.61
N ALA A 130 12.48 -4.89 11.22
CA ALA A 130 13.77 -4.58 10.60
C ALA A 130 14.58 -5.85 10.31
N VAL A 131 14.59 -6.83 11.23
CA VAL A 131 15.22 -8.13 11.02
C VAL A 131 14.55 -8.88 9.87
N ALA A 132 13.21 -9.00 9.90
CA ALA A 132 12.45 -9.70 8.86
C ALA A 132 12.68 -9.10 7.46
N PHE A 133 12.74 -7.76 7.35
CA PHE A 133 13.00 -7.11 6.07
C PHE A 133 14.43 -7.34 5.58
N LYS A 134 15.41 -7.37 6.49
CA LYS A 134 16.78 -7.73 6.14
C LYS A 134 16.85 -9.17 5.63
N GLU A 135 16.17 -10.12 6.28
CA GLU A 135 16.05 -11.49 5.78
C GLU A 135 15.38 -11.56 4.41
N ALA A 136 14.31 -10.81 4.20
CA ALA A 136 13.62 -10.76 2.90
C ALA A 136 14.49 -10.25 1.75
N LEU A 137 15.56 -9.52 2.03
CA LEU A 137 16.56 -9.08 1.03
C LEU A 137 17.59 -10.16 0.72
N SER A 138 17.76 -11.18 1.56
CA SER A 138 18.77 -12.23 1.35
C SER A 138 18.37 -13.21 0.24
N ASP A 139 19.37 -13.86 -0.38
CA ASP A 139 19.13 -14.86 -1.42
C ASP A 139 18.46 -16.14 -0.87
N GLU A 140 18.62 -16.38 0.43
CA GLU A 140 18.08 -17.55 1.16
C GLU A 140 16.59 -17.38 1.53
N PHE A 141 15.98 -16.25 1.24
CA PHE A 141 14.59 -15.97 1.66
C PHE A 141 13.55 -16.83 0.94
N LEU A 142 13.84 -17.36 -0.24
CA LEU A 142 12.97 -18.23 -1.06
C LEU A 142 13.37 -19.69 -0.95
#